data_68b69d67afd3ca26469955f1848b429d
#
_entry.id   68b69d67afd3ca26469955f1848b429d
#
_cell.length_a   1.000
_cell.length_b   1.000
_cell.length_c   1.000
_cell.angle_alpha   90.00
_cell.angle_beta   90.00
_cell.angle_gamma   90.00
#
_symmetry.space_group_name_H-M   'P 1'
#
loop_
_entity.id
_entity.type
_entity.pdbx_description
1 polymer ?
#
loop_
_entity_poly.entity_id
_entity_poly.type
_entity_poly.pdbx_seq_one_letter_code
_entity_poly.pdbx_strand_id
1 'polypeptide(L)'
;MADYSKVVAWSGKDALADSDAAKVISGADFHTEFSAVETAVNTKADINGDAAEAFSATTASVGTNTTQVATTAFVQAAFQAMYPVGSIYTNAEVSTNPATLLGFGTWAAYAEGRVPVGKASSGTFNTLNATGGAE
;
A
#
# COMPACT_ATOMS: atom_id res chain seq x y z
N MET A 1 -4.41 13.26 -9.44
CA MET A 1 -5.74 13.73 -8.96
C MET A 1 -5.80 15.20 -9.32
N ALA A 2 -6.77 15.61 -10.13
CA ALA A 2 -6.94 17.01 -10.49
C ALA A 2 -7.89 17.69 -9.50
N ASP A 3 -7.50 18.85 -9.00
CA ASP A 3 -8.42 19.69 -8.23
C ASP A 3 -9.25 20.53 -9.19
N TYR A 4 -10.51 20.77 -8.80
CA TYR A 4 -11.37 21.65 -9.58
C TYR A 4 -10.83 23.09 -9.56
N SER A 5 -10.74 23.67 -10.73
CA SER A 5 -10.46 25.10 -10.91
C SER A 5 -11.49 25.67 -11.85
N LYS A 6 -12.06 26.83 -11.51
CA LYS A 6 -13.05 27.49 -12.35
C LYS A 6 -12.46 27.78 -13.73
N VAL A 7 -13.18 27.40 -14.78
CA VAL A 7 -12.80 27.63 -16.17
C VAL A 7 -13.44 28.90 -16.72
N VAL A 8 -14.68 29.18 -16.31
CA VAL A 8 -15.41 30.37 -16.73
C VAL A 8 -15.15 31.54 -15.77
N ALA A 9 -14.74 32.71 -16.31
CA ALA A 9 -14.50 33.92 -15.54
C ALA A 9 -15.81 34.65 -15.21
N TRP A 10 -16.63 34.09 -14.29
CA TRP A 10 -17.95 34.63 -13.93
C TRP A 10 -17.92 36.10 -13.52
N SER A 11 -16.99 36.48 -12.64
CA SER A 11 -16.82 37.88 -12.19
C SER A 11 -16.38 38.81 -13.31
N GLY A 12 -15.69 38.28 -14.32
CA GLY A 12 -15.35 39.06 -15.51
C GLY A 12 -16.57 39.45 -16.35
N LYS A 13 -17.57 38.54 -16.39
CA LYS A 13 -18.84 38.84 -17.10
C LYS A 13 -19.63 39.97 -16.43
N ASP A 14 -19.64 40.00 -15.10
CA ASP A 14 -20.33 41.08 -14.36
C ASP A 14 -19.74 42.47 -14.58
N ALA A 15 -18.44 42.52 -14.86
CA ALA A 15 -17.73 43.78 -15.15
C ALA A 15 -17.99 44.34 -16.54
N LEU A 16 -18.61 43.57 -17.44
CA LEU A 16 -18.91 44.04 -18.81
C LEU A 16 -20.08 45.00 -18.84
N ALA A 17 -20.14 45.85 -19.86
CA ALA A 17 -21.28 46.73 -20.08
C ALA A 17 -22.55 45.91 -20.39
N ASP A 18 -23.74 46.45 -20.05
CA ASP A 18 -25.01 45.74 -20.26
C ASP A 18 -25.30 45.43 -21.72
N SER A 19 -24.74 46.21 -22.66
CA SER A 19 -24.84 45.99 -24.07
C SER A 19 -23.87 44.95 -24.65
N ASP A 20 -22.94 44.43 -23.82
CA ASP A 20 -21.95 43.46 -24.28
C ASP A 20 -22.56 42.07 -24.31
N ALA A 21 -22.61 41.42 -25.47
CA ALA A 21 -23.13 40.09 -25.64
C ALA A 21 -22.38 39.04 -24.80
N ALA A 22 -21.11 39.25 -24.47
CA ALA A 22 -20.32 38.37 -23.63
C ALA A 22 -20.71 38.43 -22.14
N LYS A 23 -21.51 39.43 -21.71
CA LYS A 23 -22.08 39.51 -20.36
C LYS A 23 -23.13 38.42 -20.11
N VAL A 24 -23.82 37.99 -21.15
CA VAL A 24 -24.81 36.93 -21.04
C VAL A 24 -24.16 35.59 -20.70
N ILE A 25 -24.67 34.92 -19.66
CA ILE A 25 -24.29 33.58 -19.35
C ILE A 25 -24.94 32.64 -20.36
N SER A 26 -24.12 31.94 -21.13
CA SER A 26 -24.60 31.06 -22.20
C SER A 26 -24.65 29.61 -21.76
N GLY A 27 -25.39 28.76 -22.46
CA GLY A 27 -25.36 27.32 -22.29
C GLY A 27 -23.97 26.73 -22.49
N ALA A 28 -23.12 27.33 -23.31
CA ALA A 28 -21.74 26.94 -23.51
C ALA A 28 -20.88 27.20 -22.25
N ASP A 29 -21.11 28.32 -21.56
CA ASP A 29 -20.41 28.60 -20.27
C ASP A 29 -20.74 27.54 -19.22
N PHE A 30 -22.01 27.17 -19.08
CA PHE A 30 -22.45 26.11 -18.18
C PHE A 30 -21.82 24.77 -18.58
N HIS A 31 -21.91 24.39 -19.83
CA HIS A 31 -21.35 23.12 -20.31
C HIS A 31 -19.84 23.04 -20.01
N THR A 32 -19.08 24.08 -20.28
CA THR A 32 -17.65 24.13 -20.03
C THR A 32 -17.33 23.98 -18.56
N GLU A 33 -18.02 24.71 -17.68
CA GLU A 33 -17.80 24.69 -16.24
C GLU A 33 -18.20 23.33 -15.64
N PHE A 34 -19.35 22.78 -16.01
CA PHE A 34 -19.79 21.48 -15.48
C PHE A 34 -18.93 20.33 -16.01
N SER A 35 -18.43 20.38 -17.23
CA SER A 35 -17.47 19.40 -17.73
C SER A 35 -16.15 19.43 -16.95
N ALA A 36 -15.69 20.60 -16.52
CA ALA A 36 -14.52 20.73 -15.67
C ALA A 36 -14.78 20.16 -14.25
N VAL A 37 -15.97 20.39 -13.69
CA VAL A 37 -16.40 19.79 -12.43
C VAL A 37 -16.46 18.28 -12.55
N GLU A 38 -17.11 17.76 -13.59
CA GLU A 38 -17.22 16.32 -13.86
C GLU A 38 -15.83 15.68 -13.95
N THR A 39 -14.92 16.27 -14.71
CA THR A 39 -13.53 15.78 -14.81
C THR A 39 -12.85 15.76 -13.45
N ALA A 40 -12.98 16.82 -12.65
CA ALA A 40 -12.38 16.87 -11.33
C ALA A 40 -12.98 15.86 -10.36
N VAL A 41 -14.29 15.65 -10.39
CA VAL A 41 -14.99 14.67 -9.55
C VAL A 41 -14.59 13.25 -9.92
N ASN A 42 -14.59 12.93 -11.22
CA ASN A 42 -14.23 11.59 -11.73
C ASN A 42 -12.76 11.20 -11.46
N THR A 43 -11.91 12.15 -11.05
CA THR A 43 -10.53 11.85 -10.62
C THR A 43 -10.41 11.60 -9.11
N LYS A 44 -11.50 11.75 -8.34
CA LYS A 44 -11.50 11.48 -6.89
C LYS A 44 -11.77 10.00 -6.63
N ALA A 45 -11.17 9.48 -5.59
CA ALA A 45 -11.48 8.13 -5.15
C ALA A 45 -12.92 8.05 -4.63
N ASP A 46 -13.66 7.01 -4.99
CA ASP A 46 -14.99 6.76 -4.44
C ASP A 46 -14.85 6.40 -2.95
N ILE A 47 -15.62 7.11 -2.11
CA ILE A 47 -15.63 6.88 -0.66
C ILE A 47 -16.22 5.50 -0.31
N ASN A 48 -17.04 4.93 -1.18
CA ASN A 48 -17.66 3.62 -1.00
C ASN A 48 -16.80 2.46 -1.51
N GLY A 49 -15.67 2.75 -2.15
CA GLY A 49 -14.69 1.77 -2.58
C GLY A 49 -15.20 0.79 -3.63
N ASP A 50 -15.60 1.28 -4.80
CA ASP A 50 -15.92 0.42 -5.94
C ASP A 50 -14.69 -0.38 -6.35
N ALA A 51 -14.85 -1.69 -6.57
CA ALA A 51 -13.77 -2.58 -7.00
C ALA A 51 -13.15 -2.18 -8.37
N ALA A 52 -13.92 -1.48 -9.22
CA ALA A 52 -13.45 -0.93 -10.48
C ALA A 52 -12.63 0.36 -10.31
N GLU A 53 -12.77 1.06 -9.16
CA GLU A 53 -12.13 2.33 -8.85
C GLU A 53 -11.24 2.24 -7.60
N ALA A 54 -10.38 1.23 -7.56
CA ALA A 54 -9.50 0.98 -6.42
C ALA A 54 -8.63 2.21 -6.12
N PHE A 55 -8.68 2.68 -4.87
CA PHE A 55 -7.79 3.73 -4.40
C PHE A 55 -6.35 3.24 -4.39
N SER A 56 -5.50 3.87 -5.20
CA SER A 56 -4.08 3.56 -5.27
C SER A 56 -3.25 4.62 -4.56
N ALA A 57 -2.35 4.20 -3.68
CA ALA A 57 -1.40 5.07 -2.99
C ALA A 57 0.03 4.62 -3.28
N THR A 58 0.99 5.54 -3.16
CA THR A 58 2.41 5.19 -3.23
C THR A 58 2.78 4.32 -2.04
N THR A 59 3.40 3.16 -2.29
CA THR A 59 3.87 2.26 -1.24
C THR A 59 5.04 2.88 -0.49
N ALA A 60 4.90 3.07 0.81
CA ALA A 60 5.97 3.53 1.68
C ALA A 60 7.02 2.40 1.91
N SER A 61 8.22 2.78 2.32
CA SER A 61 9.25 1.83 2.72
C SER A 61 8.89 1.15 4.05
N VAL A 62 9.33 -0.09 4.24
CA VAL A 62 9.19 -0.79 5.52
C VAL A 62 9.85 0.02 6.64
N GLY A 63 9.18 0.14 7.77
CA GLY A 63 9.61 0.96 8.90
C GLY A 63 9.13 2.42 8.86
N THR A 64 8.43 2.85 7.80
CA THR A 64 7.80 4.17 7.77
C THR A 64 6.74 4.28 8.88
N ASN A 65 6.84 5.32 9.69
CA ASN A 65 5.91 5.66 10.77
C ASN A 65 5.38 7.09 10.55
N THR A 66 4.43 7.22 9.65
CA THR A 66 3.80 8.49 9.28
C THR A 66 2.29 8.33 9.18
N THR A 67 1.58 9.40 8.85
CA THR A 67 0.12 9.39 8.61
C THR A 67 -0.27 8.92 7.20
N GLN A 68 0.65 8.37 6.42
CA GLN A 68 0.36 7.82 5.10
C GLN A 68 -0.53 6.58 5.18
N VAL A 69 -1.38 6.40 4.17
CA VAL A 69 -2.19 5.18 4.04
C VAL A 69 -1.29 4.02 3.66
N ALA A 70 -1.36 2.93 4.42
CA ALA A 70 -0.63 1.70 4.10
C ALA A 70 -1.25 1.01 2.89
N THR A 71 -0.44 0.73 1.88
CA THR A 71 -0.84 -0.11 0.74
C THR A 71 -0.80 -1.59 1.13
N THR A 72 -1.49 -2.45 0.37
CA THR A 72 -1.38 -3.91 0.53
C THR A 72 0.06 -4.39 0.36
N ALA A 73 0.82 -3.77 -0.54
CA ALA A 73 2.25 -4.05 -0.73
C ALA A 73 3.10 -3.68 0.50
N PHE A 74 2.80 -2.55 1.16
CA PHE A 74 3.47 -2.17 2.42
C PHE A 74 3.20 -3.20 3.52
N VAL A 75 1.94 -3.61 3.69
CA VAL A 75 1.55 -4.61 4.69
C VAL A 75 2.27 -5.93 4.44
N GLN A 76 2.27 -6.40 3.19
CA GLN A 76 2.98 -7.63 2.81
C GLN A 76 4.48 -7.54 3.11
N ALA A 77 5.14 -6.43 2.75
CA ALA A 77 6.56 -6.22 3.02
C ALA A 77 6.86 -6.15 4.53
N ALA A 78 5.98 -5.56 5.32
CA ALA A 78 6.11 -5.51 6.78
C ALA A 78 6.02 -6.92 7.41
N PHE A 79 5.10 -7.77 6.95
CA PHE A 79 5.04 -9.17 7.37
C PHE A 79 6.29 -9.96 6.99
N GLN A 80 6.82 -9.76 5.79
CA GLN A 80 8.07 -10.40 5.37
C GLN A 80 9.26 -9.97 6.23
N ALA A 81 9.29 -8.72 6.66
CA ALA A 81 10.35 -8.20 7.53
C ALA A 81 10.35 -8.82 8.94
N MET A 82 9.22 -9.37 9.40
CA MET A 82 9.14 -10.10 10.68
C MET A 82 9.85 -11.45 10.62
N TYR A 83 10.00 -12.03 9.43
CA TYR A 83 10.65 -13.31 9.20
C TYR A 83 11.78 -13.18 8.16
N PRO A 84 12.89 -12.51 8.51
CA PRO A 84 14.04 -12.45 7.61
C PRO A 84 14.61 -13.86 7.35
N VAL A 85 15.39 -14.00 6.28
CA VAL A 85 16.05 -15.26 5.95
C VAL A 85 16.86 -15.76 7.15
N GLY A 86 16.63 -17.02 7.52
CA GLY A 86 17.22 -17.64 8.72
C GLY A 86 16.29 -17.64 9.95
N SER A 87 15.09 -17.04 9.86
CA SER A 87 14.07 -17.16 10.91
C SER A 87 13.55 -18.60 11.00
N ILE A 88 13.21 -19.00 12.21
CA ILE A 88 12.57 -20.31 12.50
C ILE A 88 11.10 -20.06 12.81
N TYR A 89 10.21 -20.70 12.05
CA TYR A 89 8.78 -20.75 12.32
C TYR A 89 8.45 -22.07 13.04
N THR A 90 7.79 -22.01 14.17
CA THR A 90 7.33 -23.19 14.92
C THR A 90 5.83 -23.19 15.06
N ASN A 91 5.21 -24.33 14.79
CA ASN A 91 3.79 -24.56 15.00
C ASN A 91 3.59 -25.98 15.48
N ALA A 92 2.91 -26.15 16.61
CA ALA A 92 2.70 -27.43 17.25
C ALA A 92 1.46 -28.18 16.71
N GLU A 93 0.56 -27.50 16.00
CA GLU A 93 -0.73 -28.08 15.60
C GLU A 93 -0.88 -28.24 14.09
N VAL A 94 -0.22 -27.40 13.31
CA VAL A 94 -0.37 -27.36 11.86
C VAL A 94 0.94 -27.71 11.16
N SER A 95 0.93 -28.78 10.37
CA SER A 95 2.09 -29.25 9.59
C SER A 95 2.20 -28.61 8.20
N THR A 96 1.29 -27.70 7.84
CA THR A 96 1.32 -27.01 6.54
C THR A 96 2.56 -26.14 6.44
N ASN A 97 3.22 -26.18 5.26
CA ASN A 97 4.41 -25.37 5.01
C ASN A 97 4.12 -23.88 5.26
N PRO A 98 5.00 -23.17 6.01
CA PRO A 98 4.83 -21.75 6.30
C PRO A 98 4.64 -20.86 5.07
N ALA A 99 5.20 -21.21 3.90
CA ALA A 99 4.94 -20.47 2.66
C ALA A 99 3.44 -20.40 2.32
N THR A 100 2.70 -21.47 2.57
CA THR A 100 1.25 -21.52 2.36
C THR A 100 0.48 -20.77 3.43
N LEU A 101 0.91 -20.87 4.71
CA LEU A 101 0.24 -20.21 5.82
C LEU A 101 0.46 -18.70 5.83
N LEU A 102 1.69 -18.26 5.57
CA LEU A 102 2.11 -16.86 5.65
C LEU A 102 1.97 -16.13 4.30
N GLY A 103 1.86 -16.88 3.20
CA GLY A 103 1.74 -16.33 1.85
C GLY A 103 3.04 -15.80 1.27
N PHE A 104 4.21 -16.12 1.87
CA PHE A 104 5.51 -15.65 1.36
C PHE A 104 6.67 -16.58 1.76
N GLY A 105 7.79 -16.39 1.07
CA GLY A 105 9.07 -17.04 1.37
C GLY A 105 9.17 -18.47 0.87
N THR A 106 10.38 -19.03 0.95
CA THR A 106 10.68 -20.44 0.74
C THR A 106 11.13 -21.04 2.06
N TRP A 107 10.39 -22.02 2.55
CA TRP A 107 10.60 -22.63 3.85
C TRP A 107 10.98 -24.09 3.70
N ALA A 108 12.02 -24.49 4.40
CA ALA A 108 12.50 -25.87 4.49
C ALA A 108 12.41 -26.37 5.91
N ALA A 109 12.27 -27.69 6.08
CA ALA A 109 12.33 -28.31 7.40
C ALA A 109 13.71 -28.01 8.05
N TYR A 110 13.67 -27.68 9.34
CA TYR A 110 14.85 -27.36 10.11
C TYR A 110 14.92 -28.19 11.38
N ALA A 111 16.10 -28.74 11.67
CA ALA A 111 16.40 -29.52 12.87
C ALA A 111 15.48 -30.75 13.07
N GLU A 112 15.13 -31.46 11.99
CA GLU A 112 14.33 -32.70 12.09
C GLU A 112 15.00 -33.72 13.00
N GLY A 113 14.23 -34.19 14.01
CA GLY A 113 14.74 -35.10 15.05
C GLY A 113 15.77 -34.49 16.00
N ARG A 114 15.93 -33.16 16.04
CA ARG A 114 16.92 -32.44 16.85
C ARG A 114 16.28 -31.33 17.66
N VAL A 115 16.91 -30.99 18.77
CA VAL A 115 16.55 -29.83 19.58
C VAL A 115 17.36 -28.62 19.10
N PRO A 116 16.71 -27.50 18.75
CA PRO A 116 17.42 -26.26 18.47
C PRO A 116 18.16 -25.75 19.70
N VAL A 117 19.45 -25.46 19.56
CA VAL A 117 20.30 -24.92 20.63
C VAL A 117 20.79 -23.54 20.20
N GLY A 118 20.77 -22.59 21.14
CA GLY A 118 21.30 -21.24 20.90
C GLY A 118 22.80 -21.28 20.61
N LYS A 119 23.25 -20.37 19.71
CA LYS A 119 24.67 -20.21 19.40
C LYS A 119 25.46 -19.81 20.66
N ALA A 120 26.48 -20.58 20.99
CA ALA A 120 27.39 -20.27 22.08
C ALA A 120 28.49 -19.30 21.64
N SER A 121 29.13 -18.62 22.57
CA SER A 121 30.29 -17.77 22.32
C SER A 121 31.57 -18.58 22.06
N SER A 122 31.65 -19.83 22.51
CA SER A 122 32.75 -20.75 22.34
C SER A 122 32.31 -22.19 22.43
N GLY A 123 33.16 -23.17 22.06
CA GLY A 123 32.84 -24.60 22.12
C GLY A 123 32.10 -25.11 20.88
N THR A 124 31.44 -26.27 21.01
CA THR A 124 30.87 -27.03 19.89
C THR A 124 29.78 -26.24 19.11
N PHE A 125 29.01 -25.42 19.80
CA PHE A 125 27.89 -24.67 19.19
C PHE A 125 28.23 -23.19 18.94
N ASN A 126 29.50 -22.86 18.71
CA ASN A 126 29.92 -21.47 18.47
C ASN A 126 29.76 -21.00 17.02
N THR A 127 29.39 -21.90 16.13
CA THR A 127 29.10 -21.59 14.71
C THR A 127 27.60 -21.76 14.45
N LEU A 128 27.03 -20.88 13.60
CA LEU A 128 25.63 -21.04 13.17
C LEU A 128 25.46 -22.37 12.43
N ASN A 129 24.35 -23.04 12.68
CA ASN A 129 24.01 -24.36 12.11
C ASN A 129 24.97 -25.50 12.50
N ALA A 130 25.83 -25.29 13.50
CA ALA A 130 26.62 -26.41 14.04
C ALA A 130 25.71 -27.49 14.61
N THR A 131 26.03 -28.73 14.37
CA THR A 131 25.34 -29.91 14.92
C THR A 131 26.23 -30.62 15.90
N GLY A 132 25.67 -31.18 16.97
CA GLY A 132 26.39 -31.93 17.99
C GLY A 132 25.42 -32.74 18.84
N GLY A 133 25.99 -33.54 19.71
CA GLY A 133 25.30 -34.51 20.54
C GLY A 133 25.70 -35.93 20.15
N ALA A 134 25.49 -36.87 21.06
CA ALA A 134 25.59 -38.32 20.83
C ALA A 134 24.21 -38.96 20.98
N GLU A 135 23.92 -39.94 20.16
CA GLU A 135 22.80 -40.86 20.36
C GLU A 135 23.12 -41.86 21.44
#